data_035c3a95fcec31a98a4dd3f8bef461f8
#
_entry.id   035c3a95fcec31a98a4dd3f8bef461f8
#
_cell.length_a   1.000
_cell.length_b   1.000
_cell.length_c   1.000
_cell.angle_alpha   90.00
_cell.angle_beta   90.00
_cell.angle_gamma   90.00
#
_symmetry.space_group_name_H-M   'P 1'
#
loop_
_entity.id
_entity.type
_entity.pdbx_description
1 polymer ?
#
loop_
_entity_poly.entity_id
_entity_poly.type
_entity_poly.pdbx_seq_one_letter_code
_entity_poly.pdbx_strand_id
1 'polypeptide(L)'
;MPTMDEYLTRPVDARLGRLRRTPDELSRLLADRTAATLARRPAEREWSPTEIVCHLRDVEELFLVRFQTILAAEDPQILTLGATPEALARWGIGGMVGHPLDPDRWAEDRQYARQDPGGALAAFVRRRHEIIILLDGLTAEQWQRAGIHQARGRMALGEWVASLAGHDDNHLDQLRRTLARTEET
;
A
#
# COMPACT_ATOMS: atom_id res chain seq x y z
N MET A 1 -10.00 -5.13 12.01
CA MET A 1 -8.67 -4.52 11.73
C MET A 1 -8.82 -3.00 11.74
N PRO A 2 -7.83 -2.25 12.28
CA PRO A 2 -7.87 -0.79 12.28
C PRO A 2 -7.95 -0.23 10.87
N THR A 3 -8.83 0.75 10.68
CA THR A 3 -9.00 1.49 9.43
C THR A 3 -8.08 2.71 9.39
N MET A 4 -7.98 3.38 8.23
CA MET A 4 -7.31 4.68 8.15
C MET A 4 -7.88 5.65 9.20
N ASP A 5 -9.21 5.72 9.35
CA ASP A 5 -9.86 6.68 10.25
C ASP A 5 -9.52 6.40 11.73
N GLU A 6 -9.36 5.14 12.12
CA GLU A 6 -8.86 4.78 13.45
C GLU A 6 -7.38 5.15 13.61
N TYR A 7 -6.56 5.06 12.56
CA TYR A 7 -5.18 5.53 12.61
C TYR A 7 -5.09 7.05 12.70
N LEU A 8 -6.03 7.81 12.16
CA LEU A 8 -6.08 9.26 12.29
C LEU A 8 -6.25 9.72 13.75
N THR A 9 -6.86 8.89 14.60
CA THR A 9 -6.99 9.20 16.05
C THR A 9 -5.74 8.88 16.87
N ARG A 10 -4.75 8.18 16.30
CA ARG A 10 -3.51 7.76 16.97
C ARG A 10 -2.39 8.78 16.71
N PRO A 11 -1.43 8.94 17.64
CA PRO A 11 -0.25 9.77 17.39
C PRO A 11 0.59 9.23 16.21
N VAL A 12 1.36 10.09 15.57
CA VAL A 12 2.21 9.74 14.41
C VAL A 12 3.17 8.60 14.75
N ASP A 13 3.78 8.59 15.93
CA ASP A 13 4.69 7.52 16.37
C ASP A 13 4.02 6.14 16.39
N ALA A 14 2.74 6.06 16.78
CA ALA A 14 1.99 4.81 16.74
C ALA A 14 1.74 4.33 15.29
N ARG A 15 1.50 5.26 14.36
CA ARG A 15 1.36 4.98 12.93
C ARG A 15 2.69 4.48 12.35
N LEU A 16 3.80 5.18 12.63
CA LEU A 16 5.15 4.75 12.24
C LEU A 16 5.51 3.38 12.85
N GLY A 17 5.15 3.16 14.11
CA GLY A 17 5.31 1.87 14.77
C GLY A 17 4.57 0.74 14.05
N ARG A 18 3.38 1.02 13.44
CA ARG A 18 2.69 0.04 12.57
C ARG A 18 3.53 -0.28 11.34
N LEU A 19 3.97 0.73 10.62
CA LEU A 19 4.75 0.56 9.40
C LEU A 19 6.04 -0.24 9.63
N ARG A 20 6.73 -0.01 10.76
CA ARG A 20 7.96 -0.74 11.13
C ARG A 20 7.74 -2.22 11.40
N ARG A 21 6.55 -2.62 11.86
CA ARG A 21 6.24 -4.04 12.17
C ARG A 21 5.79 -4.84 10.96
N THR A 22 5.27 -4.20 9.93
CA THR A 22 4.70 -4.89 8.76
C THR A 22 5.69 -5.84 8.08
N PRO A 23 6.97 -5.49 7.85
CA PRO A 23 7.94 -6.41 7.26
C PRO A 23 8.09 -7.74 8.00
N ASP A 24 8.22 -7.67 9.33
CA ASP A 24 8.39 -8.86 10.15
C ASP A 24 7.12 -9.73 10.19
N GLU A 25 5.94 -9.09 10.18
CA GLU A 25 4.67 -9.81 10.13
C GLU A 25 4.47 -10.52 8.79
N LEU A 26 4.78 -9.86 7.68
CA LEU A 26 4.76 -10.47 6.34
C LEU A 26 5.74 -11.63 6.26
N SER A 27 6.97 -11.45 6.72
CA SER A 27 8.00 -12.49 6.72
C SER A 27 7.53 -13.72 7.50
N ARG A 28 6.93 -13.53 8.69
CA ARG A 28 6.40 -14.65 9.50
C ARG A 28 5.20 -15.34 8.85
N LEU A 29 4.32 -14.60 8.17
CA LEU A 29 3.16 -15.18 7.49
C LEU A 29 3.56 -16.03 6.28
N LEU A 30 4.66 -15.70 5.62
CA LEU A 30 5.14 -16.40 4.42
C LEU A 30 6.17 -17.50 4.75
N ALA A 31 6.74 -17.49 5.96
CA ALA A 31 7.71 -18.50 6.39
C ALA A 31 7.12 -19.91 6.31
N ASP A 32 7.94 -20.87 5.89
CA ASP A 32 7.60 -22.29 5.81
C ASP A 32 6.43 -22.65 4.88
N ARG A 33 5.98 -21.70 4.04
CA ARG A 33 4.93 -21.95 3.05
C ARG A 33 5.54 -22.46 1.74
N THR A 34 4.89 -23.46 1.13
CA THR A 34 5.32 -23.97 -0.17
C THR A 34 5.01 -22.98 -1.28
N ALA A 35 5.78 -22.99 -2.37
CA ALA A 35 5.48 -22.19 -3.56
C ALA A 35 4.07 -22.47 -4.11
N ALA A 36 3.60 -23.72 -4.02
CA ALA A 36 2.25 -24.10 -4.44
C ALA A 36 1.17 -23.43 -3.57
N THR A 37 1.33 -23.39 -2.26
CA THR A 37 0.42 -22.69 -1.33
C THR A 37 0.39 -21.20 -1.63
N LEU A 38 1.57 -20.57 -1.83
CA LEU A 38 1.67 -19.15 -2.09
C LEU A 38 1.11 -18.73 -3.45
N ALA A 39 1.15 -19.60 -4.46
CA ALA A 39 0.62 -19.32 -5.79
C ALA A 39 -0.89 -19.61 -5.92
N ARG A 40 -1.50 -20.32 -4.97
CA ARG A 40 -2.89 -20.75 -5.04
C ARG A 40 -3.84 -19.61 -4.71
N ARG A 41 -4.78 -19.30 -5.61
CA ARG A 41 -5.91 -18.42 -5.35
C ARG A 41 -6.99 -19.17 -4.55
N PRO A 42 -7.57 -18.59 -3.48
CA PRO A 42 -8.64 -19.24 -2.72
C PRO A 42 -9.96 -19.32 -3.50
N ALA A 43 -10.16 -18.43 -4.49
CA ALA A 43 -11.24 -18.48 -5.47
C ALA A 43 -10.81 -17.75 -6.75
N GLU A 44 -11.55 -17.96 -7.86
CA GLU A 44 -11.20 -17.47 -9.20
C GLU A 44 -10.89 -15.96 -9.29
N ARG A 45 -11.63 -15.15 -8.52
CA ARG A 45 -11.50 -13.68 -8.50
C ARG A 45 -10.82 -13.13 -7.25
N GLU A 46 -10.20 -13.98 -6.45
CA GLU A 46 -9.49 -13.58 -5.25
C GLU A 46 -7.98 -13.74 -5.46
N TRP A 47 -7.22 -12.81 -4.91
CA TRP A 47 -5.77 -12.83 -5.03
C TRP A 47 -5.13 -13.98 -4.22
N SER A 48 -4.12 -14.61 -4.77
CA SER A 48 -3.22 -15.52 -4.05
C SER A 48 -2.34 -14.75 -3.05
N PRO A 49 -1.72 -15.45 -2.08
CA PRO A 49 -0.71 -14.84 -1.22
C PRO A 49 0.39 -14.10 -1.99
N THR A 50 0.89 -14.68 -3.09
CA THR A 50 1.89 -14.03 -3.97
C THR A 50 1.40 -12.71 -4.53
N GLU A 51 0.17 -12.66 -5.03
CA GLU A 51 -0.41 -11.45 -5.61
C GLU A 51 -0.61 -10.35 -4.56
N ILE A 52 -1.01 -10.71 -3.33
CA ILE A 52 -1.13 -9.77 -2.22
C ILE A 52 0.23 -9.15 -1.87
N VAL A 53 1.30 -9.95 -1.82
CA VAL A 53 2.66 -9.45 -1.52
C VAL A 53 3.19 -8.56 -2.65
N CYS A 54 2.94 -8.92 -3.91
CA CYS A 54 3.29 -8.08 -5.06
C CYS A 54 2.56 -6.74 -5.04
N HIS A 55 1.28 -6.74 -4.66
CA HIS A 55 0.51 -5.52 -4.49
C HIS A 55 1.10 -4.63 -3.37
N LEU A 56 1.38 -5.20 -2.21
CA LEU A 56 2.01 -4.46 -1.11
C LEU A 56 3.33 -3.83 -1.55
N ARG A 57 4.20 -4.57 -2.26
CA ARG A 57 5.47 -4.06 -2.81
C ARG A 57 5.25 -2.83 -3.71
N ASP A 58 4.29 -2.90 -4.62
CA ASP A 58 4.06 -1.83 -5.59
C ASP A 58 3.43 -0.60 -4.93
N VAL A 59 2.62 -0.82 -3.89
CA VAL A 59 2.06 0.28 -3.08
C VAL A 59 3.16 0.99 -2.28
N GLU A 60 4.18 0.29 -1.79
CA GLU A 60 5.34 0.93 -1.15
C GLU A 60 6.03 1.93 -2.08
N GLU A 61 6.28 1.53 -3.31
CA GLU A 61 6.88 2.43 -4.29
C GLU A 61 6.01 3.65 -4.56
N LEU A 62 4.71 3.44 -4.71
CA LEU A 62 3.75 4.52 -4.89
C LEU A 62 3.75 5.49 -3.70
N PHE A 63 3.78 4.98 -2.46
CA PHE A 63 3.81 5.84 -1.27
C PHE A 63 5.14 6.58 -1.11
N LEU A 64 6.25 5.98 -1.46
CA LEU A 64 7.54 6.69 -1.47
C LEU A 64 7.49 7.89 -2.42
N VAL A 65 7.01 7.70 -3.64
CA VAL A 65 6.83 8.79 -4.63
C VAL A 65 5.88 9.85 -4.10
N ARG A 66 4.77 9.47 -3.46
CA ARG A 66 3.82 10.41 -2.85
C ARG A 66 4.46 11.26 -1.77
N PHE A 67 5.19 10.66 -0.83
CA PHE A 67 5.88 11.38 0.22
C PHE A 67 6.93 12.34 -0.35
N GLN A 68 7.72 11.90 -1.30
CA GLN A 68 8.70 12.75 -1.99
C GLN A 68 8.04 13.93 -2.72
N THR A 69 6.90 13.69 -3.40
CA THR A 69 6.14 14.73 -4.10
C THR A 69 5.57 15.77 -3.13
N ILE A 70 4.99 15.33 -2.01
CA ILE A 70 4.47 16.21 -0.96
C ILE A 70 5.60 17.06 -0.33
N LEU A 71 6.79 16.49 -0.19
CA LEU A 71 7.94 17.21 0.35
C LEU A 71 8.56 18.19 -0.66
N ALA A 72 8.45 17.92 -1.95
CA ALA A 72 9.06 18.73 -3.00
C ALA A 72 8.16 19.88 -3.51
N ALA A 73 6.82 19.71 -3.47
CA ALA A 73 5.86 20.67 -4.03
C ALA A 73 4.87 21.18 -2.97
N GLU A 74 4.28 22.37 -3.16
CA GLU A 74 3.25 22.93 -2.29
C GLU A 74 1.88 22.36 -2.68
N ASP A 75 1.22 21.69 -1.72
CA ASP A 75 -0.09 21.07 -1.85
C ASP A 75 -0.33 20.35 -3.21
N PRO A 76 0.58 19.45 -3.63
CA PRO A 76 0.44 18.78 -4.93
C PRO A 76 -0.79 17.87 -4.97
N GLN A 77 -1.39 17.75 -6.14
CA GLN A 77 -2.44 16.74 -6.37
C GLN A 77 -1.84 15.33 -6.36
N ILE A 78 -2.35 14.48 -5.48
CA ILE A 78 -1.87 13.10 -5.30
C ILE A 78 -2.92 12.11 -5.80
N LEU A 79 -2.59 11.41 -6.87
CA LEU A 79 -3.43 10.36 -7.41
C LEU A 79 -3.40 9.12 -6.50
N THR A 80 -4.58 8.57 -6.18
CA THR A 80 -4.70 7.39 -5.31
C THR A 80 -5.34 6.21 -6.04
N LEU A 81 -5.11 5.01 -5.51
CA LEU A 81 -5.74 3.79 -5.99
C LEU A 81 -7.26 3.90 -5.89
N GLY A 82 -7.97 3.36 -6.88
CA GLY A 82 -9.43 3.38 -6.91
C GLY A 82 -10.06 4.77 -7.11
N ALA A 83 -9.31 5.73 -7.68
CA ALA A 83 -9.88 7.03 -8.04
C ALA A 83 -11.05 6.87 -9.00
N THR A 84 -12.20 7.49 -8.68
CA THR A 84 -13.38 7.40 -9.54
C THR A 84 -13.23 8.27 -10.81
N PRO A 85 -13.93 7.92 -11.91
CA PRO A 85 -13.92 8.75 -13.13
C PRO A 85 -14.28 10.20 -12.87
N GLU A 86 -15.23 10.47 -11.97
CA GLU A 86 -15.68 11.82 -11.61
C GLU A 86 -14.59 12.57 -10.85
N ALA A 87 -13.84 11.89 -9.97
CA ALA A 87 -12.71 12.47 -9.26
C ALA A 87 -11.57 12.83 -10.23
N LEU A 88 -11.27 11.95 -11.19
CA LEU A 88 -10.26 12.18 -12.22
C LEU A 88 -10.66 13.33 -13.16
N ALA A 89 -11.93 13.40 -13.58
CA ALA A 89 -12.44 14.47 -14.43
C ALA A 89 -12.30 15.85 -13.77
N ARG A 90 -12.51 15.97 -12.46
CA ARG A 90 -12.28 17.22 -11.70
C ARG A 90 -10.83 17.71 -11.77
N TRP A 91 -9.89 16.81 -11.98
CA TRP A 91 -8.46 17.15 -12.14
C TRP A 91 -8.01 17.28 -13.60
N GLY A 92 -8.96 17.27 -14.55
CA GLY A 92 -8.65 17.36 -15.97
C GLY A 92 -8.09 16.07 -16.57
N ILE A 93 -8.19 14.94 -15.86
CA ILE A 93 -7.72 13.63 -16.32
C ILE A 93 -8.90 12.86 -16.97
N GLY A 94 -9.75 13.56 -17.69
CA GLY A 94 -10.88 12.96 -18.39
C GLY A 94 -10.46 12.27 -19.69
N GLY A 95 -11.11 11.17 -20.02
CA GLY A 95 -10.92 10.45 -21.29
C GLY A 95 -9.74 9.49 -21.35
N MET A 96 -9.03 9.24 -20.25
CA MET A 96 -8.06 8.17 -20.17
C MET A 96 -8.76 6.81 -20.19
N VAL A 97 -8.37 5.93 -21.08
CA VAL A 97 -8.84 4.55 -21.13
C VAL A 97 -8.22 3.79 -19.95
N GLY A 98 -9.07 3.42 -18.98
CA GLY A 98 -8.70 2.69 -17.77
C GLY A 98 -8.20 3.60 -16.62
N HIS A 99 -8.23 3.07 -15.42
CA HIS A 99 -7.69 3.72 -14.23
C HIS A 99 -6.19 3.39 -14.11
N PRO A 100 -5.26 4.37 -14.22
CA PRO A 100 -3.83 4.09 -14.16
C PRO A 100 -3.39 3.50 -12.81
N LEU A 101 -4.24 3.63 -11.77
CA LEU A 101 -4.01 3.10 -10.42
C LEU A 101 -5.07 2.07 -10.00
N ASP A 102 -5.61 1.30 -10.95
CA ASP A 102 -6.50 0.16 -10.66
C ASP A 102 -5.66 -1.02 -10.18
N PRO A 103 -5.90 -1.54 -8.96
CA PRO A 103 -5.11 -2.64 -8.39
C PRO A 103 -5.24 -3.96 -9.16
N ASP A 104 -6.44 -4.28 -9.66
CA ASP A 104 -6.67 -5.54 -10.38
C ASP A 104 -5.99 -5.50 -11.76
N ARG A 105 -6.08 -4.36 -12.45
CA ARG A 105 -5.35 -4.16 -13.69
C ARG A 105 -3.83 -4.21 -13.48
N TRP A 106 -3.31 -3.65 -12.39
CA TRP A 106 -1.90 -3.78 -12.07
C TRP A 106 -1.47 -5.23 -11.84
N ALA A 107 -2.32 -6.02 -11.18
CA ALA A 107 -2.05 -7.43 -10.95
C ALA A 107 -1.94 -8.19 -12.28
N GLU A 108 -2.81 -7.87 -13.25
CA GLU A 108 -2.79 -8.46 -14.59
C GLU A 108 -1.60 -7.97 -15.43
N ASP A 109 -1.45 -6.66 -15.60
CA ASP A 109 -0.42 -6.04 -16.45
C ASP A 109 1.00 -6.39 -15.96
N ARG A 110 1.20 -6.49 -14.65
CA ARG A 110 2.47 -6.84 -14.02
C ARG A 110 2.62 -8.33 -13.74
N GLN A 111 1.64 -9.14 -14.11
CA GLN A 111 1.65 -10.61 -13.98
C GLN A 111 2.00 -11.08 -12.55
N TYR A 112 1.34 -10.52 -11.53
CA TYR A 112 1.62 -10.85 -10.13
C TYR A 112 1.59 -12.36 -9.84
N ALA A 113 0.65 -13.09 -10.45
CA ALA A 113 0.51 -14.54 -10.28
C ALA A 113 1.75 -15.35 -10.73
N ARG A 114 2.64 -14.74 -11.54
CA ARG A 114 3.85 -15.39 -12.06
C ARG A 114 5.13 -14.93 -11.38
N GLN A 115 5.03 -14.03 -10.40
CA GLN A 115 6.20 -13.47 -9.71
C GLN A 115 6.65 -14.36 -8.56
N ASP A 116 7.93 -14.22 -8.20
CA ASP A 116 8.49 -14.85 -7.01
C ASP A 116 8.08 -14.09 -5.74
N PRO A 117 7.35 -14.72 -4.80
CA PRO A 117 6.91 -14.06 -3.56
C PRO A 117 8.07 -13.66 -2.66
N GLY A 118 9.19 -14.40 -2.66
CA GLY A 118 10.38 -14.07 -1.89
C GLY A 118 11.05 -12.80 -2.39
N GLY A 119 11.21 -12.67 -3.70
CA GLY A 119 11.72 -11.46 -4.34
C GLY A 119 10.81 -10.25 -4.13
N ALA A 120 9.48 -10.45 -4.20
CA ALA A 120 8.50 -9.41 -3.92
C ALA A 120 8.56 -8.94 -2.47
N LEU A 121 8.65 -9.86 -1.50
CA LEU A 121 8.83 -9.54 -0.08
C LEU A 121 10.13 -8.77 0.17
N ALA A 122 11.24 -9.23 -0.38
CA ALA A 122 12.52 -8.55 -0.24
C ALA A 122 12.49 -7.11 -0.80
N ALA A 123 11.82 -6.90 -1.92
CA ALA A 123 11.63 -5.57 -2.51
C ALA A 123 10.72 -4.69 -1.63
N PHE A 124 9.63 -5.23 -1.09
CA PHE A 124 8.77 -4.55 -0.11
C PHE A 124 9.58 -4.08 1.11
N VAL A 125 10.37 -4.98 1.72
CA VAL A 125 11.18 -4.68 2.90
C VAL A 125 12.16 -3.54 2.63
N ARG A 126 12.86 -3.57 1.50
CA ARG A 126 13.80 -2.50 1.11
C ARG A 126 13.08 -1.16 0.97
N ARG A 127 11.95 -1.13 0.26
CA ARG A 127 11.20 0.09 0.01
C ARG A 127 10.58 0.65 1.30
N ARG A 128 10.09 -0.22 2.19
CA ARG A 128 9.60 0.17 3.51
C ARG A 128 10.72 0.80 4.36
N HIS A 129 11.93 0.26 4.29
CA HIS A 129 13.08 0.82 4.98
C HIS A 129 13.40 2.24 4.47
N GLU A 130 13.37 2.45 3.15
CA GLU A 130 13.56 3.78 2.55
C GLU A 130 12.48 4.77 3.01
N ILE A 131 11.21 4.35 3.06
CA ILE A 131 10.11 5.17 3.59
C ILE A 131 10.34 5.53 5.06
N ILE A 132 10.73 4.58 5.90
CA ILE A 132 10.99 4.84 7.32
C ILE A 132 12.15 5.81 7.51
N ILE A 133 13.26 5.64 6.78
CA ILE A 133 14.38 6.58 6.82
C ILE A 133 13.92 8.00 6.42
N LEU A 134 13.16 8.13 5.35
CA LEU A 134 12.62 9.42 4.91
C LEU A 134 11.77 10.06 6.01
N LEU A 135 10.83 9.32 6.58
CA LEU A 135 9.88 9.84 7.58
C LEU A 135 10.55 10.16 8.92
N ASP A 136 11.53 9.37 9.36
CA ASP A 136 12.29 9.60 10.59
C ASP A 136 13.20 10.84 10.50
N GLY A 137 13.62 11.21 9.29
CA GLY A 137 14.44 12.40 9.04
C GLY A 137 13.65 13.72 8.95
N LEU A 138 12.32 13.70 9.04
CA LEU A 138 11.50 14.89 8.82
C LEU A 138 11.52 15.85 10.02
N THR A 139 11.62 17.14 9.70
CA THR A 139 11.41 18.23 10.69
C THR A 139 9.92 18.40 11.03
N ALA A 140 9.63 19.09 12.15
CA ALA A 140 8.24 19.42 12.52
C ALA A 140 7.51 20.22 11.44
N GLU A 141 8.21 21.08 10.70
CA GLU A 141 7.66 21.86 9.60
C GLU A 141 7.32 20.94 8.39
N GLN A 142 8.21 20.01 8.06
CA GLN A 142 7.98 19.05 6.98
C GLN A 142 6.78 18.13 7.26
N TRP A 143 6.53 17.77 8.50
CA TRP A 143 5.33 17.03 8.91
C TRP A 143 4.02 17.77 8.66
N GLN A 144 4.02 19.11 8.56
CA GLN A 144 2.85 19.92 8.23
C GLN A 144 2.61 20.03 6.72
N ARG A 145 3.55 19.59 5.89
CA ARG A 145 3.34 19.56 4.45
C ARG A 145 2.20 18.62 4.10
N ALA A 146 1.48 18.92 3.01
CA ALA A 146 0.29 18.18 2.63
C ALA A 146 0.24 17.93 1.12
N GLY A 147 -0.61 16.98 0.74
CA GLY A 147 -1.01 16.76 -0.64
C GLY A 147 -2.54 16.72 -0.76
N ILE A 148 -3.06 16.99 -1.93
CA ILE A 148 -4.50 17.01 -2.22
C ILE A 148 -4.93 15.60 -2.67
N HIS A 149 -5.72 14.93 -1.83
CA HIS A 149 -6.36 13.67 -2.15
C HIS A 149 -7.66 13.92 -2.91
N GLN A 150 -7.95 13.18 -3.98
CA GLN A 150 -9.11 13.43 -4.85
C GLN A 150 -10.47 13.35 -4.13
N ALA A 151 -10.59 12.57 -3.06
CA ALA A 151 -11.84 12.39 -2.32
C ALA A 151 -11.83 13.05 -0.92
N ARG A 152 -10.66 13.19 -0.29
CA ARG A 152 -10.53 13.69 1.10
C ARG A 152 -10.02 15.13 1.18
N GLY A 153 -9.64 15.72 0.04
CA GLY A 153 -9.08 17.08 0.00
C GLY A 153 -7.65 17.13 0.53
N ARG A 154 -7.28 18.22 1.19
CA ARG A 154 -5.93 18.44 1.73
C ARG A 154 -5.66 17.52 2.90
N MET A 155 -4.64 16.67 2.77
CA MET A 155 -4.18 15.73 3.79
C MET A 155 -2.72 16.03 4.15
N ALA A 156 -2.46 16.26 5.43
CA ALA A 156 -1.10 16.40 5.94
C ALA A 156 -0.32 15.07 5.83
N LEU A 157 1.01 15.14 5.83
CA LEU A 157 1.88 13.99 5.63
C LEU A 157 1.59 12.87 6.65
N GLY A 158 1.30 13.22 7.92
CA GLY A 158 0.90 12.27 8.94
C GLY A 158 -0.42 11.53 8.64
N GLU A 159 -1.35 12.14 7.89
CA GLU A 159 -2.60 11.50 7.46
C GLU A 159 -2.34 10.50 6.31
N TRP A 160 -1.39 10.79 5.43
CA TRP A 160 -0.92 9.83 4.43
C TRP A 160 -0.24 8.61 5.07
N VAL A 161 0.51 8.82 6.16
CA VAL A 161 1.07 7.72 6.98
C VAL A 161 -0.05 6.88 7.61
N ALA A 162 -1.13 7.51 8.09
CA ALA A 162 -2.31 6.80 8.59
C ALA A 162 -2.98 5.94 7.50
N SER A 163 -3.04 6.47 6.26
CA SER A 163 -3.57 5.73 5.11
C SER A 163 -2.74 4.49 4.81
N LEU A 164 -1.41 4.60 4.80
CA LEU A 164 -0.53 3.46 4.57
C LEU A 164 -0.62 2.43 5.70
N ALA A 165 -0.72 2.87 6.97
CA ALA A 165 -0.87 1.98 8.11
C ALA A 165 -2.20 1.18 8.08
N GLY A 166 -3.29 1.82 7.71
CA GLY A 166 -4.58 1.15 7.51
C GLY A 166 -4.58 0.19 6.33
N HIS A 167 -3.87 0.54 5.24
CA HIS A 167 -3.67 -0.32 4.09
C HIS A 167 -2.88 -1.59 4.46
N ASP A 168 -1.81 -1.46 5.24
CA ASP A 168 -1.03 -2.59 5.75
C ASP A 168 -1.90 -3.57 6.52
N ASP A 169 -2.67 -3.08 7.49
CA ASP A 169 -3.53 -3.92 8.32
C ASP A 169 -4.59 -4.66 7.48
N ASN A 170 -5.19 -3.97 6.51
CA ASN A 170 -6.17 -4.57 5.62
C ASN A 170 -5.58 -5.73 4.81
N HIS A 171 -4.40 -5.55 4.23
CA HIS A 171 -3.76 -6.61 3.43
C HIS A 171 -3.10 -7.70 4.25
N LEU A 172 -2.62 -7.41 5.45
CA LEU A 172 -2.19 -8.46 6.39
C LEU A 172 -3.35 -9.36 6.80
N ASP A 173 -4.52 -8.78 7.05
CA ASP A 173 -5.72 -9.55 7.36
C ASP A 173 -6.21 -10.36 6.14
N GLN A 174 -6.21 -9.76 4.96
CA GLN A 174 -6.48 -10.46 3.71
C GLN A 174 -5.53 -11.64 3.53
N LEU A 175 -4.22 -11.44 3.72
CA LEU A 175 -3.21 -12.48 3.58
C LEU A 175 -3.44 -13.64 4.57
N ARG A 176 -3.77 -13.34 5.84
CA ARG A 176 -4.09 -14.39 6.84
C ARG A 176 -5.29 -15.23 6.42
N ARG A 177 -6.38 -14.58 5.97
CA ARG A 177 -7.58 -15.30 5.49
C ARG A 177 -7.29 -16.12 4.25
N THR A 178 -6.51 -15.59 3.31
CA THR A 178 -6.12 -16.30 2.08
C THR A 178 -5.28 -17.53 2.40
N LEU A 179 -4.26 -17.40 3.25
CA LEU A 179 -3.43 -18.53 3.67
C LEU A 179 -4.23 -19.64 4.36
N ALA A 180 -5.12 -19.30 5.29
CA ALA A 180 -5.96 -20.28 5.96
C ALA A 180 -6.78 -21.11 4.95
N ARG A 181 -7.38 -20.45 3.94
CA ARG A 181 -8.20 -21.13 2.90
C ARG A 181 -7.37 -21.92 1.90
N THR A 182 -6.13 -21.52 1.62
CA THR A 182 -5.26 -22.24 0.69
C THR A 182 -4.55 -23.45 1.30
N GLU A 183 -4.56 -23.57 2.63
CA GLU A 183 -4.02 -24.73 3.36
C GLU A 183 -5.04 -25.85 3.60
N GLU A 184 -6.32 -25.51 3.65
CA GLU A 184 -7.41 -26.46 3.87
C GLU A 184 -7.76 -27.31 2.63
N THR A 185 -7.18 -26.99 1.47
CA THR A 185 -7.49 -27.60 0.16
C THR A 185 -6.27 -28.33 -0.42
#